data_d6ba2edb6716ef12f5872d5516724a29
#
_entry.id   d6ba2edb6716ef12f5872d5516724a29
#
_cell.length_a   1.000
_cell.length_b   1.000
_cell.length_c   1.000
_cell.angle_alpha   90.00
_cell.angle_beta   90.00
_cell.angle_gamma   90.00
#
_symmetry.space_group_name_H-M   'P 1'
#
loop_
_entity.id
_entity.type
_entity.pdbx_description
1 polymer ?
#
loop_
_entity_poly.entity_id
_entity_poly.type
_entity_poly.pdbx_seq_one_letter_code
_entity_poly.pdbx_strand_id
1 'polypeptide(L)'
;MQLFPYKNKFSNAIQIKTINFFELNDTYIKYFAELLQCFYIPADDFLYTIVEKDLKARFSGHFDTPFLSFYNEKNYVSTGKSSEKQFDILSTNVEIQLFPEPKGCVASYPVRTFYHPANEYKCANYLTYISISREYKSQNISRNLISTHDYNVRRHNPDIRAGLIKKEVGNCEGVVPLLTFSTSLFEINVSKTKQRVRNIVEVYRQNWNLLSDTLHGLFKPNVLYDFVVSIDIGAIQSRIDGEILFVYTFCERGNVLAMYFIEDAHTLYEKDEVDRKDEDKEDKEDREDKEDRENKEDVQKRDKKGTLNKAPQKKGLRLVASINNGLTPDLFFQGFLECMRKLQKRNLDFKMLLVDNIGHNETIYQMMTNSVETNVGAYYFINWMFPHKVAREKTFILI
;
A
#
# COMPACT_ATOMS: atom_id res chain seq x y z
N MET A 1 -2.72 -34.39 13.12
CA MET A 1 -4.17 -34.10 12.97
C MET A 1 -4.29 -32.84 12.12
N GLN A 2 -4.68 -32.99 10.83
CA GLN A 2 -4.91 -31.83 9.95
C GLN A 2 -6.21 -31.16 10.41
N LEU A 3 -6.09 -30.04 11.10
CA LEU A 3 -7.24 -29.23 11.45
C LEU A 3 -7.71 -28.50 10.19
N PHE A 4 -8.87 -28.90 9.67
CA PHE A 4 -9.52 -28.17 8.60
C PHE A 4 -9.75 -26.72 9.03
N PRO A 5 -9.55 -25.72 8.13
CA PRO A 5 -9.81 -24.34 8.45
C PRO A 5 -11.28 -24.17 8.87
N TYR A 6 -11.48 -23.47 10.00
CA TYR A 6 -12.82 -23.19 10.50
C TYR A 6 -13.54 -22.23 9.55
N LYS A 7 -14.74 -22.61 9.09
CA LYS A 7 -15.59 -21.74 8.30
C LYS A 7 -16.36 -20.81 9.24
N ASN A 8 -16.08 -19.52 9.15
CA ASN A 8 -16.78 -18.50 9.92
C ASN A 8 -18.24 -18.34 9.44
N LYS A 9 -19.14 -17.97 10.36
CA LYS A 9 -20.56 -17.67 10.03
C LYS A 9 -20.75 -16.53 8.99
N PHE A 10 -19.74 -15.70 8.82
CA PHE A 10 -19.72 -14.60 7.83
C PHE A 10 -19.17 -15.03 6.46
N SER A 11 -18.71 -16.28 6.30
CA SER A 11 -18.22 -16.76 5.00
C SER A 11 -19.37 -16.93 4.02
N ASN A 12 -19.29 -16.27 2.87
CA ASN A 12 -20.31 -16.25 1.83
C ASN A 12 -19.73 -16.69 0.48
N ALA A 13 -19.72 -17.99 0.23
CA ALA A 13 -19.20 -18.56 -1.01
C ALA A 13 -20.14 -18.37 -2.22
N ILE A 14 -21.37 -17.88 -2.00
CA ILE A 14 -22.36 -17.67 -3.07
C ILE A 14 -22.07 -16.35 -3.81
N GLN A 15 -21.77 -15.30 -3.07
CA GLN A 15 -21.52 -13.95 -3.61
C GLN A 15 -20.04 -13.58 -3.67
N ILE A 16 -19.15 -14.38 -3.09
CA ILE A 16 -17.72 -14.08 -3.02
C ILE A 16 -16.93 -15.24 -3.63
N LYS A 17 -16.17 -14.92 -4.66
CA LYS A 17 -15.28 -15.87 -5.33
C LYS A 17 -13.84 -15.50 -5.09
N THR A 18 -13.04 -16.46 -4.61
CA THR A 18 -11.57 -16.31 -4.43
C THR A 18 -10.87 -17.01 -5.60
N ILE A 19 -9.91 -16.35 -6.19
CA ILE A 19 -9.20 -16.78 -7.40
C ILE A 19 -7.70 -16.60 -7.16
N ASN A 20 -6.90 -17.55 -7.64
CA ASN A 20 -5.46 -17.39 -7.73
C ASN A 20 -5.13 -16.21 -8.66
N PHE A 21 -4.28 -15.30 -8.21
CA PHE A 21 -3.97 -14.09 -8.98
C PHE A 21 -3.41 -14.42 -10.38
N PHE A 22 -2.63 -15.48 -10.52
CA PHE A 22 -2.03 -15.88 -11.80
C PHE A 22 -3.01 -16.55 -12.78
N GLU A 23 -4.20 -16.93 -12.30
CA GLU A 23 -5.28 -17.47 -13.13
C GLU A 23 -6.25 -16.37 -13.61
N LEU A 24 -6.05 -15.12 -13.17
CA LEU A 24 -6.86 -14.00 -13.61
C LEU A 24 -6.53 -13.63 -15.05
N ASN A 25 -7.57 -13.45 -15.85
CA ASN A 25 -7.43 -12.84 -17.16
C ASN A 25 -7.31 -11.31 -17.04
N ASP A 26 -6.89 -10.65 -18.13
CA ASP A 26 -6.69 -9.20 -18.16
C ASP A 26 -7.97 -8.41 -17.82
N THR A 27 -9.16 -8.92 -18.16
CA THR A 27 -10.43 -8.28 -17.82
C THR A 27 -10.65 -8.19 -16.31
N TYR A 28 -10.33 -9.25 -15.55
CA TYR A 28 -10.45 -9.22 -14.09
C TYR A 28 -9.38 -8.35 -13.44
N ILE A 29 -8.17 -8.33 -13.96
CA ILE A 29 -7.11 -7.44 -13.47
C ILE A 29 -7.52 -5.98 -13.69
N LYS A 30 -8.14 -5.67 -14.83
CA LYS A 30 -8.71 -4.35 -15.12
C LYS A 30 -9.83 -3.97 -14.15
N TYR A 31 -10.81 -4.85 -13.92
CA TYR A 31 -11.86 -4.61 -12.91
C TYR A 31 -11.27 -4.39 -11.51
N PHE A 32 -10.22 -5.13 -11.16
CA PHE A 32 -9.53 -4.93 -9.89
C PHE A 32 -8.92 -3.53 -9.82
N ALA A 33 -8.19 -3.10 -10.84
CA ALA A 33 -7.62 -1.75 -10.91
C ALA A 33 -8.71 -0.67 -10.80
N GLU A 34 -9.82 -0.80 -11.54
CA GLU A 34 -10.95 0.14 -11.53
C GLU A 34 -11.61 0.23 -10.14
N LEU A 35 -11.82 -0.91 -9.45
CA LEU A 35 -12.34 -0.91 -8.08
C LEU A 35 -11.41 -0.18 -7.11
N LEU A 36 -10.10 -0.34 -7.26
CA LEU A 36 -9.13 0.35 -6.43
C LEU A 36 -9.11 1.86 -6.72
N GLN A 37 -9.12 2.24 -7.99
CA GLN A 37 -9.14 3.66 -8.38
C GLN A 37 -10.40 4.38 -7.86
N CYS A 38 -11.54 3.69 -7.87
CA CYS A 38 -12.82 4.30 -7.46
C CYS A 38 -13.07 4.28 -5.95
N PHE A 39 -12.60 3.27 -5.23
CA PHE A 39 -13.12 2.99 -3.87
C PHE A 39 -12.07 2.62 -2.82
N TYR A 40 -10.79 2.51 -3.17
CA TYR A 40 -9.76 2.07 -2.20
C TYR A 40 -9.47 3.15 -1.16
N ILE A 41 -9.32 4.40 -1.59
CA ILE A 41 -9.14 5.55 -0.70
C ILE A 41 -10.44 6.36 -0.71
N PRO A 42 -11.16 6.42 0.41
CA PRO A 42 -12.47 7.07 0.47
C PRO A 42 -12.42 8.59 0.67
N ALA A 43 -11.29 9.24 0.42
CA ALA A 43 -11.13 10.67 0.60
C ALA A 43 -11.32 11.42 -0.73
N ASP A 44 -12.02 12.54 -0.69
CA ASP A 44 -12.30 13.34 -1.89
C ASP A 44 -11.06 14.07 -2.41
N ASP A 45 -10.03 14.26 -1.54
CA ASP A 45 -8.78 14.96 -1.87
C ASP A 45 -7.69 14.06 -2.47
N PHE A 46 -7.96 12.75 -2.61
CA PHE A 46 -6.99 11.76 -3.06
C PHE A 46 -7.55 10.93 -4.21
N LEU A 47 -6.78 10.85 -5.28
CA LEU A 47 -7.06 9.93 -6.40
C LEU A 47 -6.05 8.79 -6.39
N TYR A 48 -6.53 7.55 -6.35
CA TYR A 48 -5.67 6.37 -6.46
C TYR A 48 -5.50 6.00 -7.94
N THR A 49 -4.26 5.83 -8.40
CA THR A 49 -3.91 5.74 -9.83
C THR A 49 -3.26 4.44 -10.24
N ILE A 50 -3.37 3.39 -9.43
CA ILE A 50 -2.79 2.09 -9.75
C ILE A 50 -3.33 1.55 -11.07
N VAL A 51 -2.45 0.95 -11.86
CA VAL A 51 -2.82 0.33 -13.15
C VAL A 51 -2.50 -1.16 -13.14
N GLU A 52 -2.98 -1.87 -14.14
CA GLU A 52 -2.85 -3.32 -14.28
C GLU A 52 -1.38 -3.80 -14.24
N LYS A 53 -0.46 -3.07 -14.87
CA LYS A 53 0.98 -3.36 -14.85
C LYS A 53 1.52 -3.37 -13.42
N ASP A 54 1.13 -2.39 -12.61
CA ASP A 54 1.60 -2.24 -11.23
C ASP A 54 1.07 -3.37 -10.34
N LEU A 55 -0.19 -3.76 -10.55
CA LEU A 55 -0.78 -4.91 -9.87
C LEU A 55 -0.04 -6.20 -10.22
N LYS A 56 0.26 -6.44 -11.50
CA LYS A 56 1.05 -7.61 -11.95
C LYS A 56 2.43 -7.63 -11.28
N ALA A 57 3.13 -6.49 -11.22
CA ALA A 57 4.43 -6.40 -10.56
C ALA A 57 4.33 -6.65 -9.04
N ARG A 58 3.27 -6.14 -8.39
CA ARG A 58 3.07 -6.26 -6.94
C ARG A 58 2.76 -7.69 -6.49
N PHE A 59 2.02 -8.44 -7.30
CA PHE A 59 1.61 -9.81 -6.98
C PHE A 59 2.53 -10.89 -7.55
N SER A 60 3.57 -10.55 -8.31
CA SER A 60 4.53 -11.49 -8.86
C SER A 60 5.70 -11.78 -7.92
N GLY A 61 6.35 -12.92 -8.10
CA GLY A 61 7.61 -13.29 -7.43
C GLY A 61 7.49 -13.70 -5.96
N HIS A 62 6.27 -13.91 -5.44
CA HIS A 62 6.07 -14.43 -4.09
C HIS A 62 6.40 -15.93 -4.01
N PHE A 63 6.80 -16.38 -2.79
CA PHE A 63 7.15 -17.79 -2.54
C PHE A 63 5.94 -18.73 -2.55
N ASP A 64 4.75 -18.19 -2.50
CA ASP A 64 3.48 -18.92 -2.59
C ASP A 64 2.45 -18.07 -3.32
N THR A 65 1.28 -18.62 -3.59
CA THR A 65 0.23 -18.05 -4.42
C THR A 65 -0.45 -16.85 -3.77
N PRO A 66 -0.46 -15.68 -4.43
CA PRO A 66 -1.34 -14.57 -4.07
C PRO A 66 -2.78 -14.86 -4.51
N PHE A 67 -3.74 -14.34 -3.74
CA PHE A 67 -5.17 -14.51 -4.01
C PHE A 67 -5.91 -13.18 -4.08
N LEU A 68 -6.98 -13.20 -4.88
CA LEU A 68 -7.92 -12.10 -5.02
C LEU A 68 -9.34 -12.63 -4.84
N SER A 69 -10.15 -11.96 -4.02
CA SER A 69 -11.57 -12.24 -3.91
C SER A 69 -12.39 -11.07 -4.42
N PHE A 70 -13.43 -11.39 -5.18
CA PHE A 70 -14.42 -10.45 -5.65
C PHE A 70 -15.78 -10.71 -5.00
N TYR A 71 -16.45 -9.64 -4.61
CA TYR A 71 -17.85 -9.64 -4.22
C TYR A 71 -18.73 -9.25 -5.41
N ASN A 72 -19.81 -10.01 -5.62
CA ASN A 72 -20.82 -9.70 -6.60
C ASN A 72 -22.21 -9.71 -5.97
N GLU A 73 -23.06 -8.76 -6.36
CA GLU A 73 -24.43 -8.66 -5.87
C GLU A 73 -25.29 -9.85 -6.31
N LYS A 74 -25.10 -10.31 -7.54
CA LYS A 74 -25.82 -11.47 -8.08
C LYS A 74 -25.10 -12.76 -7.68
N ASN A 75 -25.86 -13.75 -7.21
CA ASN A 75 -25.35 -15.06 -6.90
C ASN A 75 -24.60 -15.64 -8.10
N TYR A 76 -23.45 -16.22 -7.88
CA TYR A 76 -22.77 -17.02 -8.88
C TYR A 76 -23.62 -18.28 -9.14
N VAL A 77 -24.36 -18.30 -10.24
CA VAL A 77 -25.13 -19.47 -10.63
C VAL A 77 -24.18 -20.43 -11.32
N SER A 78 -23.95 -21.59 -10.71
CA SER A 78 -23.27 -22.69 -11.40
C SER A 78 -24.21 -23.22 -12.47
N THR A 79 -23.92 -22.98 -13.74
CA THR A 79 -24.70 -23.54 -14.88
C THR A 79 -24.42 -25.02 -15.15
N GLY A 80 -23.72 -25.72 -14.26
CA GLY A 80 -23.45 -27.14 -14.32
C GLY A 80 -24.42 -27.94 -13.46
N LYS A 81 -25.15 -28.89 -14.04
CA LYS A 81 -25.79 -29.98 -13.33
C LYS A 81 -24.74 -30.84 -12.62
N SER A 82 -24.28 -30.42 -11.47
CA SER A 82 -23.44 -31.28 -10.63
C SER A 82 -23.98 -31.30 -9.21
N SER A 83 -24.21 -32.53 -8.77
CA SER A 83 -24.59 -32.92 -7.43
C SER A 83 -23.88 -32.10 -6.34
N GLU A 84 -24.55 -31.87 -5.23
CA GLU A 84 -24.20 -31.10 -4.03
C GLU A 84 -22.80 -31.34 -3.41
N LYS A 85 -21.91 -32.09 -4.07
CA LYS A 85 -20.59 -32.44 -3.55
C LYS A 85 -19.40 -31.69 -4.16
N GLN A 86 -19.61 -30.79 -5.11
CA GLN A 86 -18.51 -30.11 -5.83
C GLN A 86 -18.62 -28.58 -5.75
N PHE A 87 -18.48 -28.05 -4.54
CA PHE A 87 -17.92 -26.71 -4.36
C PHE A 87 -16.39 -26.81 -4.28
N ASP A 88 -15.77 -27.48 -5.23
CA ASP A 88 -14.34 -27.40 -5.42
C ASP A 88 -14.00 -26.11 -6.18
N ILE A 89 -13.54 -25.15 -5.40
CA ILE A 89 -13.10 -23.82 -5.82
C ILE A 89 -11.93 -23.88 -6.82
N LEU A 90 -11.36 -25.05 -7.04
CA LEU A 90 -10.14 -25.30 -7.80
C LEU A 90 -10.32 -26.20 -9.01
N SER A 91 -11.52 -26.34 -9.57
CA SER A 91 -11.64 -27.05 -10.85
C SER A 91 -11.05 -26.18 -11.97
N THR A 92 -9.91 -26.58 -12.46
CA THR A 92 -9.08 -25.98 -13.50
C THR A 92 -9.74 -25.86 -14.89
N ASN A 93 -11.05 -26.17 -15.04
CA ASN A 93 -11.77 -26.16 -16.30
C ASN A 93 -13.16 -25.52 -16.23
N VAL A 94 -13.39 -24.57 -15.31
CA VAL A 94 -14.58 -23.73 -15.41
C VAL A 94 -14.26 -22.60 -16.37
N GLU A 95 -14.84 -22.63 -17.58
CA GLU A 95 -15.00 -21.42 -18.37
C GLU A 95 -15.51 -20.33 -17.43
N ILE A 96 -14.68 -19.35 -17.15
CA ILE A 96 -15.02 -18.22 -16.30
C ILE A 96 -16.06 -17.43 -17.10
N GLN A 97 -17.35 -17.76 -16.91
CA GLN A 97 -18.42 -16.98 -17.51
C GLN A 97 -18.25 -15.54 -17.02
N LEU A 98 -18.27 -14.60 -17.94
CA LEU A 98 -18.20 -13.16 -17.73
C LEU A 98 -19.15 -12.78 -16.59
N PHE A 99 -18.58 -12.53 -15.42
CA PHE A 99 -19.34 -12.05 -14.28
C PHE A 99 -19.71 -10.58 -14.52
N PRO A 100 -20.88 -10.17 -14.08
CA PRO A 100 -21.20 -8.74 -14.00
C PRO A 100 -20.13 -8.06 -13.15
N GLU A 101 -19.91 -6.77 -13.35
CA GLU A 101 -18.94 -5.94 -12.67
C GLU A 101 -18.91 -6.21 -11.16
N PRO A 102 -17.75 -6.60 -10.58
CA PRO A 102 -17.65 -6.84 -9.16
C PRO A 102 -17.85 -5.52 -8.39
N LYS A 103 -18.51 -5.60 -7.23
CA LYS A 103 -18.84 -4.44 -6.37
C LYS A 103 -17.90 -4.32 -5.16
N GLY A 104 -16.97 -5.22 -5.01
CA GLY A 104 -15.94 -5.17 -3.97
C GLY A 104 -14.86 -6.20 -4.20
N CYS A 105 -13.70 -5.98 -3.59
CA CYS A 105 -12.55 -6.87 -3.67
C CYS A 105 -11.71 -6.86 -2.39
N VAL A 106 -10.94 -7.91 -2.20
CA VAL A 106 -9.83 -8.01 -1.26
C VAL A 106 -8.75 -8.89 -1.86
N ALA A 107 -7.51 -8.50 -1.68
CA ALA A 107 -6.37 -9.27 -2.13
C ALA A 107 -5.47 -9.68 -0.96
N SER A 108 -4.70 -10.75 -1.15
CA SER A 108 -3.62 -11.13 -0.24
C SER A 108 -2.43 -11.71 -0.97
N TYR A 109 -1.27 -11.61 -0.33
CA TYR A 109 -0.05 -12.27 -0.74
C TYR A 109 0.75 -12.75 0.47
N PRO A 110 1.56 -13.81 0.31
CA PRO A 110 2.31 -14.37 1.42
C PRO A 110 3.46 -13.47 1.84
N VAL A 111 3.67 -13.41 3.17
CA VAL A 111 4.78 -12.70 3.81
C VAL A 111 5.46 -13.61 4.83
N ARG A 112 6.74 -13.37 5.06
CA ARG A 112 7.52 -14.05 6.08
C ARG A 112 7.56 -13.20 7.33
N THR A 113 7.32 -13.81 8.48
CA THR A 113 7.45 -13.14 9.78
C THR A 113 8.49 -13.86 10.63
N PHE A 114 9.28 -13.11 11.36
CA PHE A 114 10.28 -13.64 12.28
C PHE A 114 10.32 -12.83 13.57
N TYR A 115 10.25 -13.51 14.72
CA TYR A 115 10.42 -12.92 16.04
C TYR A 115 11.71 -13.44 16.69
N HIS A 116 12.75 -12.63 16.67
CA HIS A 116 14.09 -13.00 17.09
C HIS A 116 14.20 -13.46 18.54
N PRO A 117 13.58 -12.77 19.54
CA PRO A 117 13.71 -13.17 20.93
C PRO A 117 13.23 -14.59 21.23
N ALA A 118 12.24 -15.10 20.49
CA ALA A 118 11.74 -16.46 20.63
C ALA A 118 12.23 -17.41 19.53
N ASN A 119 13.04 -16.94 18.58
CA ASN A 119 13.45 -17.68 17.39
C ASN A 119 12.23 -18.28 16.64
N GLU A 120 11.14 -17.51 16.55
CA GLU A 120 9.87 -17.97 15.99
C GLU A 120 9.73 -17.46 14.55
N TYR A 121 9.66 -18.40 13.61
CA TYR A 121 9.43 -18.14 12.18
C TYR A 121 8.02 -18.57 11.79
N LYS A 122 7.29 -17.72 11.09
CA LYS A 122 5.99 -18.05 10.50
C LYS A 122 5.78 -17.38 9.15
N CYS A 123 4.95 -18.02 8.33
CA CYS A 123 4.38 -17.40 7.15
C CYS A 123 2.97 -16.89 7.47
N ALA A 124 2.65 -15.73 6.95
CA ALA A 124 1.32 -15.13 7.05
C ALA A 124 0.87 -14.64 5.67
N ASN A 125 -0.44 -14.48 5.48
CA ASN A 125 -0.99 -13.79 4.31
C ASN A 125 -1.24 -12.32 4.66
N TYR A 126 -0.59 -11.40 3.97
CA TYR A 126 -0.89 -9.97 4.11
C TYR A 126 -2.15 -9.63 3.31
N LEU A 127 -3.22 -9.25 4.03
CA LEU A 127 -4.47 -8.81 3.44
C LEU A 127 -4.39 -7.32 3.11
N THR A 128 -4.67 -7.00 1.86
CA THR A 128 -4.58 -5.64 1.34
C THR A 128 -5.70 -5.37 0.32
N TYR A 129 -5.80 -4.14 -0.15
CA TYR A 129 -6.72 -3.75 -1.21
C TYR A 129 -8.19 -4.11 -0.93
N ILE A 130 -8.63 -3.87 0.31
CA ILE A 130 -10.02 -4.04 0.67
C ILE A 130 -10.78 -2.83 0.12
N SER A 131 -11.54 -3.06 -0.95
CA SER A 131 -12.29 -2.01 -1.63
C SER A 131 -13.72 -2.45 -1.85
N ILE A 132 -14.68 -1.56 -1.58
CA ILE A 132 -16.11 -1.84 -1.70
C ILE A 132 -16.80 -0.57 -2.22
N SER A 133 -17.65 -0.74 -3.24
CA SER A 133 -18.46 0.33 -3.77
C SER A 133 -19.28 1.02 -2.67
N ARG A 134 -19.40 2.35 -2.75
CA ARG A 134 -20.06 3.19 -1.71
C ARG A 134 -21.48 2.71 -1.37
N GLU A 135 -22.21 2.20 -2.35
CA GLU A 135 -23.58 1.71 -2.21
C GLU A 135 -23.69 0.48 -1.28
N TYR A 136 -22.59 -0.26 -1.10
CA TYR A 136 -22.55 -1.52 -0.36
C TYR A 136 -21.82 -1.43 1.00
N LYS A 137 -21.28 -0.26 1.37
CA LYS A 137 -20.49 -0.11 2.61
C LYS A 137 -21.23 -0.47 3.90
N SER A 138 -22.56 -0.25 3.95
CA SER A 138 -23.38 -0.47 5.14
C SER A 138 -23.82 -1.93 5.37
N GLN A 139 -23.56 -2.86 4.44
CA GLN A 139 -24.13 -4.20 4.42
C GLN A 139 -23.23 -5.30 5.02
N ASN A 140 -22.25 -4.97 5.87
CA ASN A 140 -21.27 -5.93 6.40
C ASN A 140 -20.46 -6.70 5.35
N ILE A 141 -20.41 -6.20 4.11
CA ILE A 141 -19.77 -6.89 2.99
C ILE A 141 -18.27 -7.01 3.20
N SER A 142 -17.60 -5.99 3.76
CA SER A 142 -16.17 -6.08 4.09
C SER A 142 -15.84 -7.25 5.00
N ARG A 143 -16.69 -7.49 6.02
CA ARG A 143 -16.54 -8.61 6.93
C ARG A 143 -16.72 -9.96 6.24
N ASN A 144 -17.76 -10.07 5.40
CA ASN A 144 -18.02 -11.26 4.62
C ASN A 144 -16.88 -11.52 3.64
N LEU A 145 -16.39 -10.47 2.99
CA LEU A 145 -15.32 -10.53 2.00
C LEU A 145 -14.01 -11.01 2.64
N ILE A 146 -13.59 -10.39 3.75
CA ILE A 146 -12.39 -10.78 4.49
C ILE A 146 -12.52 -12.22 5.01
N SER A 147 -13.68 -12.57 5.64
CA SER A 147 -13.87 -13.90 6.23
C SER A 147 -13.89 -15.01 5.20
N THR A 148 -14.48 -14.75 4.02
CA THR A 148 -14.52 -15.73 2.94
C THR A 148 -13.16 -15.89 2.28
N HIS A 149 -12.48 -14.76 2.03
CA HIS A 149 -11.14 -14.74 1.46
C HIS A 149 -10.17 -15.53 2.36
N ASP A 150 -10.10 -15.19 3.64
CA ASP A 150 -9.21 -15.85 4.61
C ASP A 150 -9.50 -17.36 4.71
N TYR A 151 -10.79 -17.76 4.76
CA TYR A 151 -11.14 -19.16 4.77
C TYR A 151 -10.66 -19.90 3.53
N ASN A 152 -10.86 -19.34 2.34
CA ASN A 152 -10.49 -19.96 1.08
C ASN A 152 -8.97 -20.04 0.92
N VAL A 153 -8.24 -18.98 1.26
CA VAL A 153 -6.77 -18.95 1.20
C VAL A 153 -6.17 -19.99 2.13
N ARG A 154 -6.64 -20.09 3.39
CA ARG A 154 -6.18 -21.12 4.33
C ARG A 154 -6.54 -22.55 3.93
N ARG A 155 -7.63 -22.72 3.18
CA ARG A 155 -8.00 -24.03 2.62
C ARG A 155 -7.06 -24.43 1.49
N HIS A 156 -6.63 -23.45 0.68
CA HIS A 156 -5.67 -23.67 -0.41
C HIS A 156 -4.28 -23.96 0.14
N ASN A 157 -3.83 -23.16 1.10
CA ASN A 157 -2.54 -23.33 1.76
C ASN A 157 -2.71 -23.49 3.29
N PRO A 158 -2.82 -24.72 3.79
CA PRO A 158 -3.01 -24.98 5.21
C PRO A 158 -1.78 -24.65 6.07
N ASP A 159 -0.61 -24.44 5.48
CA ASP A 159 0.62 -24.10 6.18
C ASP A 159 0.67 -22.61 6.53
N ILE A 160 -0.03 -21.75 5.77
CA ILE A 160 -0.16 -20.32 6.04
C ILE A 160 -1.50 -20.05 6.73
N ARG A 161 -1.53 -20.12 8.07
CA ARG A 161 -2.77 -20.02 8.86
C ARG A 161 -3.06 -18.63 9.38
N ALA A 162 -2.05 -17.77 9.48
CA ALA A 162 -2.17 -16.41 9.96
C ALA A 162 -2.45 -15.44 8.84
N GLY A 163 -3.34 -14.47 9.08
CA GLY A 163 -3.48 -13.26 8.27
C GLY A 163 -2.83 -12.08 8.97
N LEU A 164 -2.23 -11.17 8.21
CA LEU A 164 -1.73 -9.88 8.68
C LEU A 164 -2.48 -8.77 7.95
N ILE A 165 -2.98 -7.78 8.66
CA ILE A 165 -3.70 -6.65 8.08
C ILE A 165 -3.24 -5.34 8.69
N LYS A 166 -3.11 -4.28 7.86
CA LYS A 166 -2.91 -2.89 8.29
C LYS A 166 -4.26 -2.18 8.28
N LYS A 167 -4.62 -1.52 9.38
CA LYS A 167 -5.83 -0.70 9.50
C LYS A 167 -5.60 0.50 10.40
N GLU A 168 -6.49 1.47 10.34
CA GLU A 168 -6.57 2.53 11.33
C GLU A 168 -6.97 1.98 12.70
N VAL A 169 -6.44 2.60 13.75
CA VAL A 169 -6.75 2.22 15.14
C VAL A 169 -8.24 2.45 15.40
N GLY A 170 -8.88 1.47 16.07
CA GLY A 170 -10.32 1.51 16.37
C GLY A 170 -11.21 0.76 15.38
N ASN A 171 -10.69 0.43 14.19
CA ASN A 171 -11.47 -0.26 13.15
C ASN A 171 -11.47 -1.81 13.28
N CYS A 172 -10.87 -2.36 14.35
CA CYS A 172 -10.84 -3.79 14.65
C CYS A 172 -11.26 -4.03 16.10
N GLU A 173 -12.57 -3.95 16.37
CA GLU A 173 -13.10 -4.21 17.71
C GLU A 173 -12.76 -5.64 18.20
N GLY A 174 -12.28 -5.74 19.46
CA GLY A 174 -11.96 -7.02 20.10
C GLY A 174 -10.67 -7.69 19.63
N VAL A 175 -9.89 -7.07 18.76
CA VAL A 175 -8.58 -7.58 18.30
C VAL A 175 -7.46 -6.69 18.85
N VAL A 176 -6.50 -7.31 19.53
CA VAL A 176 -5.32 -6.60 20.06
C VAL A 176 -4.36 -6.29 18.89
N PRO A 177 -3.93 -5.05 18.72
CA PRO A 177 -2.94 -4.71 17.70
C PRO A 177 -1.58 -5.36 18.00
N LEU A 178 -0.93 -5.87 16.97
CA LEU A 178 0.46 -6.32 17.03
C LEU A 178 1.39 -5.15 17.38
N LEU A 179 1.23 -4.04 16.67
CA LEU A 179 1.86 -2.76 16.97
C LEU A 179 1.01 -1.60 16.45
N THR A 180 1.14 -0.44 17.09
CA THR A 180 0.55 0.83 16.64
C THR A 180 1.65 1.79 16.19
N PHE A 181 1.34 2.64 15.22
CA PHE A 181 2.29 3.59 14.64
C PHE A 181 1.54 4.81 14.10
N SER A 182 2.29 5.90 13.90
CA SER A 182 1.76 7.08 13.22
C SER A 182 2.22 7.07 11.76
N THR A 183 1.31 7.44 10.87
CA THR A 183 1.59 7.69 9.45
C THR A 183 1.44 9.17 9.20
N SER A 184 2.47 9.83 8.67
CA SER A 184 2.37 11.24 8.28
C SER A 184 2.66 11.44 6.81
N LEU A 185 1.94 12.40 6.24
CA LEU A 185 2.12 12.90 4.90
C LEU A 185 2.96 14.17 4.95
N PHE A 186 4.07 14.19 4.22
CA PHE A 186 5.00 15.31 4.15
C PHE A 186 5.11 15.85 2.73
N GLU A 187 5.27 17.16 2.61
CA GLU A 187 5.66 17.77 1.33
C GLU A 187 7.17 17.65 1.13
N ILE A 188 7.59 17.13 -0.03
CA ILE A 188 9.01 16.95 -0.36
C ILE A 188 9.56 18.22 -0.99
N ASN A 189 10.49 18.87 -0.30
CA ASN A 189 11.24 19.98 -0.85
C ASN A 189 12.76 19.70 -0.75
N VAL A 190 13.31 19.08 -1.78
CA VAL A 190 14.72 18.64 -1.80
C VAL A 190 15.68 19.76 -2.22
N SER A 191 15.18 20.87 -2.76
CA SER A 191 16.02 21.99 -3.26
C SER A 191 16.78 22.71 -2.14
N LYS A 192 16.31 22.63 -0.89
CA LYS A 192 16.88 23.34 0.27
C LYS A 192 18.11 22.67 0.89
N THR A 193 18.45 21.44 0.50
CA THR A 193 19.56 20.72 1.13
C THR A 193 20.91 21.00 0.43
N LYS A 194 21.84 21.64 1.14
CA LYS A 194 23.14 22.04 0.61
C LYS A 194 24.18 20.91 0.49
N GLN A 195 24.03 19.85 1.27
CA GLN A 195 25.03 18.78 1.39
C GLN A 195 24.69 17.60 0.46
N ARG A 196 25.63 17.22 -0.41
CA ARG A 196 25.48 16.05 -1.30
C ARG A 196 26.19 14.84 -0.67
N VAL A 197 25.47 13.74 -0.58
CA VAL A 197 26.01 12.45 -0.17
C VAL A 197 26.34 11.64 -1.43
N ARG A 198 27.62 11.29 -1.62
CA ARG A 198 28.09 10.62 -2.85
C ARG A 198 27.90 9.10 -2.84
N ASN A 199 27.74 8.50 -1.68
CA ASN A 199 27.79 7.04 -1.48
C ASN A 199 26.43 6.35 -1.63
N ILE A 200 25.42 7.02 -2.20
CA ILE A 200 24.12 6.44 -2.46
C ILE A 200 24.12 5.73 -3.81
N VAL A 201 23.82 4.44 -3.79
CA VAL A 201 23.72 3.58 -4.98
C VAL A 201 22.30 3.06 -5.07
N GLU A 202 21.72 3.12 -6.27
CA GLU A 202 20.43 2.51 -6.53
C GLU A 202 20.59 1.02 -6.82
N VAL A 203 19.66 0.21 -6.32
CA VAL A 203 19.67 -1.23 -6.51
C VAL A 203 18.96 -1.58 -7.81
N TYR A 204 19.67 -2.30 -8.66
CA TYR A 204 19.20 -2.90 -9.91
C TYR A 204 19.64 -4.36 -9.99
N ARG A 205 19.29 -5.06 -11.06
CA ARG A 205 19.71 -6.46 -11.27
C ARG A 205 21.22 -6.68 -11.18
N GLN A 206 22.04 -5.70 -11.63
CA GLN A 206 23.50 -5.83 -11.67
C GLN A 206 24.17 -5.80 -10.28
N ASN A 207 23.55 -5.17 -9.30
CA ASN A 207 24.05 -5.05 -7.92
C ASN A 207 23.08 -5.64 -6.89
N TRP A 208 22.30 -6.63 -7.31
CA TRP A 208 21.27 -7.30 -6.51
C TRP A 208 21.79 -7.92 -5.21
N ASN A 209 23.05 -8.34 -5.20
CA ASN A 209 23.70 -8.88 -4.02
C ASN A 209 23.69 -7.91 -2.82
N LEU A 210 23.78 -6.59 -3.06
CA LEU A 210 23.69 -5.60 -1.99
C LEU A 210 22.40 -5.69 -1.19
N LEU A 211 21.29 -5.96 -1.90
CA LEU A 211 19.98 -6.12 -1.28
C LEU A 211 19.81 -7.51 -0.66
N SER A 212 20.13 -8.58 -1.42
CA SER A 212 19.90 -9.94 -0.98
C SER A 212 20.66 -10.28 0.30
N ASP A 213 21.93 -9.88 0.40
CA ASP A 213 22.77 -10.14 1.56
C ASP A 213 22.24 -9.38 2.80
N THR A 214 21.81 -8.12 2.61
CA THR A 214 21.21 -7.33 3.69
C THR A 214 19.91 -7.97 4.18
N LEU A 215 19.00 -8.35 3.28
CA LEU A 215 17.73 -8.96 3.67
C LEU A 215 17.91 -10.33 4.32
N HIS A 216 18.81 -11.17 3.81
CA HIS A 216 19.14 -12.43 4.48
C HIS A 216 19.71 -12.20 5.89
N GLY A 217 20.42 -11.10 6.08
CA GLY A 217 20.92 -10.70 7.40
C GLY A 217 19.81 -10.44 8.41
N LEU A 218 18.64 -9.92 7.98
CA LEU A 218 17.52 -9.62 8.87
C LEU A 218 16.91 -10.85 9.55
N PHE A 219 17.07 -12.03 8.96
CA PHE A 219 16.55 -13.30 9.49
C PHE A 219 17.59 -14.11 10.27
N LYS A 220 18.79 -13.52 10.54
CA LYS A 220 19.83 -14.15 11.35
C LYS A 220 19.77 -13.65 12.81
N PRO A 221 20.24 -14.43 13.81
CA PRO A 221 20.38 -13.94 15.19
C PRO A 221 21.32 -12.71 15.27
N ASN A 222 21.13 -11.88 16.27
CA ASN A 222 21.89 -10.63 16.53
C ASN A 222 21.60 -9.49 15.56
N VAL A 223 20.37 -9.16 15.38
CA VAL A 223 19.90 -8.21 14.40
C VAL A 223 19.38 -6.92 15.03
N LEU A 224 19.33 -5.90 14.22
CA LEU A 224 18.81 -4.57 14.52
C LEU A 224 17.34 -4.58 14.97
N TYR A 225 16.61 -5.65 14.66
CA TYR A 225 15.17 -5.73 14.88
C TYR A 225 14.80 -7.00 15.67
N ASP A 226 13.83 -6.88 16.56
CA ASP A 226 13.24 -8.00 17.28
C ASP A 226 12.15 -8.70 16.45
N PHE A 227 11.43 -7.94 15.63
CA PHE A 227 10.36 -8.44 14.77
C PHE A 227 10.53 -7.98 13.33
N VAL A 228 10.49 -8.95 12.42
CA VAL A 228 10.66 -8.72 10.98
C VAL A 228 9.46 -9.26 10.22
N VAL A 229 8.90 -8.45 9.34
CA VAL A 229 7.92 -8.86 8.32
C VAL A 229 8.47 -8.47 6.95
N SER A 230 8.56 -9.42 6.04
CA SER A 230 9.04 -9.13 4.69
C SER A 230 8.33 -9.98 3.65
N ILE A 231 8.08 -9.37 2.49
CA ILE A 231 7.79 -10.12 1.27
C ILE A 231 9.03 -10.88 0.82
N ASP A 232 8.83 -11.85 -0.07
CA ASP A 232 9.94 -12.63 -0.61
C ASP A 232 10.84 -11.78 -1.52
N ILE A 233 12.08 -12.22 -1.64
CA ILE A 233 13.09 -11.53 -2.44
C ILE A 233 12.70 -11.43 -3.92
N GLY A 234 12.03 -12.47 -4.45
CA GLY A 234 11.48 -12.48 -5.80
C GLY A 234 10.37 -11.43 -6.00
N ALA A 235 9.54 -11.21 -4.98
CA ALA A 235 8.50 -10.18 -5.02
C ALA A 235 9.11 -8.77 -4.98
N ILE A 236 10.17 -8.56 -4.19
CA ILE A 236 10.91 -7.29 -4.19
C ILE A 236 11.49 -7.02 -5.58
N GLN A 237 12.11 -8.04 -6.20
CA GLN A 237 12.67 -7.94 -7.54
C GLN A 237 11.59 -7.59 -8.57
N SER A 238 10.45 -8.24 -8.53
CA SER A 238 9.32 -7.97 -9.42
C SER A 238 8.83 -6.53 -9.31
N ARG A 239 8.77 -5.98 -8.08
CA ARG A 239 8.38 -4.59 -7.84
C ARG A 239 9.44 -3.59 -8.32
N ILE A 240 10.74 -3.90 -8.21
CA ILE A 240 11.82 -3.06 -8.75
C ILE A 240 11.79 -3.08 -10.27
N ASP A 241 11.67 -4.25 -10.90
CA ASP A 241 11.57 -4.40 -12.35
C ASP A 241 10.30 -3.72 -12.93
N GLY A 242 9.22 -3.69 -12.14
CA GLY A 242 7.98 -2.99 -12.46
C GLY A 242 8.03 -1.48 -12.23
N GLU A 243 9.14 -0.94 -11.68
CA GLU A 243 9.33 0.48 -11.34
C GLU A 243 8.31 1.02 -10.31
N ILE A 244 7.76 0.14 -9.45
CA ILE A 244 6.88 0.52 -8.36
C ILE A 244 7.61 0.59 -7.01
N LEU A 245 8.79 -0.04 -6.88
CA LEU A 245 9.65 0.01 -5.71
C LEU A 245 11.05 0.45 -6.10
N PHE A 246 11.54 1.48 -5.45
CA PHE A 246 12.89 2.03 -5.61
C PHE A 246 13.70 1.70 -4.36
N VAL A 247 14.84 1.03 -4.52
CA VAL A 247 15.71 0.67 -3.41
C VAL A 247 17.06 1.37 -3.58
N TYR A 248 17.48 2.07 -2.53
CA TYR A 248 18.75 2.77 -2.49
C TYR A 248 19.58 2.28 -1.31
N THR A 249 20.87 2.13 -1.52
CA THR A 249 21.84 1.76 -0.47
C THR A 249 22.85 2.86 -0.26
N PHE A 250 23.21 3.11 1.00
CA PHE A 250 24.38 3.87 1.37
C PHE A 250 25.53 2.90 1.54
N CYS A 251 26.52 2.97 0.64
CA CYS A 251 27.65 2.06 0.63
C CYS A 251 28.95 2.80 0.93
N GLU A 252 29.73 2.29 1.89
CA GLU A 252 31.07 2.79 2.16
C GLU A 252 32.05 1.62 2.24
N ARG A 253 33.13 1.69 1.44
CA ARG A 253 34.18 0.66 1.38
C ARG A 253 33.65 -0.76 1.18
N GLY A 254 32.59 -0.89 0.36
CA GLY A 254 31.95 -2.17 0.07
C GLY A 254 30.91 -2.64 1.10
N ASN A 255 30.73 -1.92 2.20
CA ASN A 255 29.73 -2.25 3.21
C ASN A 255 28.44 -1.44 3.01
N VAL A 256 27.29 -2.09 3.18
CA VAL A 256 25.98 -1.43 3.21
C VAL A 256 25.72 -0.90 4.62
N LEU A 257 25.76 0.42 4.77
CA LEU A 257 25.53 1.12 6.04
C LEU A 257 24.09 1.57 6.22
N ALA A 258 23.34 1.78 5.12
CA ALA A 258 21.92 2.04 5.18
C ALA A 258 21.22 1.57 3.90
N MET A 259 19.92 1.34 4.01
CA MET A 259 19.05 0.98 2.89
C MET A 259 17.69 1.67 3.03
N TYR A 260 17.13 2.13 1.90
CA TYR A 260 15.85 2.83 1.86
C TYR A 260 14.96 2.19 0.80
N PHE A 261 13.75 1.80 1.20
CA PHE A 261 12.73 1.20 0.34
C PHE A 261 11.62 2.23 0.11
N ILE A 262 11.56 2.78 -1.08
CA ILE A 262 10.65 3.86 -1.44
C ILE A 262 9.73 3.34 -2.54
N GLU A 263 8.42 3.42 -2.34
CA GLU A 263 7.41 2.91 -3.26
C GLU A 263 6.61 4.05 -3.89
N ASP A 264 6.18 3.88 -5.15
CA ASP A 264 5.12 4.71 -5.72
C ASP A 264 3.84 4.45 -4.94
N ALA A 265 3.32 5.48 -4.29
CA ALA A 265 2.07 5.36 -3.51
C ALA A 265 0.84 5.25 -4.41
N HIS A 266 0.98 5.44 -5.72
CA HIS A 266 -0.11 5.51 -6.70
C HIS A 266 -1.21 6.50 -6.31
N THR A 267 -0.86 7.55 -5.57
CA THR A 267 -1.77 8.59 -5.11
C THR A 267 -1.46 9.92 -5.76
N LEU A 268 -2.51 10.60 -6.20
CA LEU A 268 -2.47 12.00 -6.60
C LEU A 268 -3.21 12.81 -5.55
N TYR A 269 -2.58 13.88 -5.10
CA TYR A 269 -3.11 14.83 -4.12
C TYR A 269 -3.58 16.07 -4.87
N GLU A 270 -4.83 16.47 -4.68
CA GLU A 270 -5.35 17.72 -5.22
C GLU A 270 -5.00 18.87 -4.26
N LYS A 271 -4.58 19.99 -4.77
CA LYS A 271 -4.32 21.19 -3.97
C LYS A 271 -5.63 21.95 -3.80
N ASP A 272 -6.05 22.20 -2.57
CA ASP A 272 -7.14 23.13 -2.30
C ASP A 272 -6.83 24.50 -2.88
N GLU A 273 -7.76 25.07 -3.65
CA GLU A 273 -7.65 26.45 -4.20
C GLU A 273 -7.71 27.55 -3.11
N VAL A 274 -7.85 27.17 -1.85
CA VAL A 274 -8.03 28.11 -0.73
C VAL A 274 -6.79 28.97 -0.50
N ASP A 275 -5.59 28.44 -0.77
CA ASP A 275 -4.33 29.17 -0.52
C ASP A 275 -4.00 30.28 -1.55
N ARG A 276 -4.77 30.36 -2.65
CA ARG A 276 -4.52 31.41 -3.67
C ARG A 276 -5.20 32.75 -3.39
N LYS A 277 -6.11 32.80 -2.43
CA LYS A 277 -6.84 34.07 -2.12
C LYS A 277 -6.10 34.99 -1.16
N ASP A 278 -5.10 34.50 -0.44
CA ASP A 278 -4.37 35.31 0.52
C ASP A 278 -3.11 35.97 -0.06
N GLU A 279 -2.52 35.40 -1.13
CA GLU A 279 -1.39 36.04 -1.83
C GLU A 279 -1.80 37.22 -2.75
N ASP A 280 -3.06 37.25 -3.23
CA ASP A 280 -3.56 38.30 -4.11
C ASP A 280 -4.21 39.50 -3.35
N LYS A 281 -4.28 39.45 -2.02
CA LYS A 281 -4.90 40.52 -1.22
C LYS A 281 -3.95 41.60 -0.74
N GLU A 282 -2.64 41.38 -0.73
CA GLU A 282 -1.68 42.40 -0.30
C GLU A 282 -1.39 43.49 -1.36
N ASP A 283 -1.81 43.31 -2.63
CA ASP A 283 -1.52 44.30 -3.70
C ASP A 283 -2.73 45.13 -4.15
N LYS A 284 -3.88 45.15 -3.42
CA LYS A 284 -5.10 45.84 -3.86
C LYS A 284 -5.73 46.81 -2.86
N GLU A 285 -4.98 47.32 -1.88
CA GLU A 285 -5.52 48.38 -0.99
C GLU A 285 -5.35 49.79 -1.52
N ASP A 286 -4.90 50.04 -2.75
CA ASP A 286 -4.70 51.40 -3.29
C ASP A 286 -5.49 51.70 -4.57
N ARG A 287 -6.74 51.36 -4.70
CA ARG A 287 -7.64 51.95 -5.73
C ARG A 287 -9.13 51.77 -5.41
N GLU A 288 -9.63 52.45 -4.42
CA GLU A 288 -11.04 52.87 -4.42
C GLU A 288 -11.11 54.29 -5.03
N ASP A 289 -11.85 54.40 -6.10
CA ASP A 289 -12.91 55.39 -6.41
C ASP A 289 -13.17 55.41 -7.91
N LYS A 290 -14.32 54.97 -8.29
CA LYS A 290 -15.22 55.50 -9.31
C LYS A 290 -15.98 54.47 -10.12
N GLU A 291 -17.27 54.77 -10.06
CA GLU A 291 -18.31 54.60 -11.07
C GLU A 291 -19.23 53.40 -11.00
N ASP A 292 -20.37 53.69 -10.38
CA ASP A 292 -21.69 53.09 -10.62
C ASP A 292 -22.11 53.13 -12.09
N ARG A 293 -22.90 52.15 -12.46
CA ARG A 293 -24.02 52.11 -13.44
C ARG A 293 -23.90 51.13 -14.61
N GLU A 294 -24.99 50.36 -14.69
CA GLU A 294 -25.58 49.71 -15.89
C GLU A 294 -24.94 48.40 -16.36
N ASN A 295 -25.57 47.24 -16.33
CA ASN A 295 -26.83 46.86 -16.93
C ASN A 295 -27.20 45.41 -16.56
N LYS A 296 -28.47 45.20 -16.30
CA LYS A 296 -29.15 43.93 -16.38
C LYS A 296 -29.27 43.54 -17.86
N GLU A 297 -28.89 42.33 -18.18
CA GLU A 297 -29.34 41.48 -19.27
C GLU A 297 -28.15 40.60 -19.74
N ASP A 298 -28.12 39.35 -19.27
CA ASP A 298 -27.74 38.20 -20.09
C ASP A 298 -27.67 36.94 -19.19
N VAL A 299 -28.82 36.51 -18.75
CA VAL A 299 -29.04 35.12 -18.33
C VAL A 299 -29.39 34.34 -19.59
N GLN A 300 -28.42 33.76 -20.27
CA GLN A 300 -28.52 32.59 -21.16
C GLN A 300 -27.29 32.52 -22.08
N LYS A 301 -26.25 31.84 -21.59
CA LYS A 301 -25.22 31.15 -22.40
C LYS A 301 -24.13 30.55 -21.49
N ARG A 302 -24.53 29.63 -20.63
CA ARG A 302 -23.60 28.77 -19.91
C ARG A 302 -23.82 27.35 -20.35
N ASP A 303 -23.43 27.05 -21.57
CA ASP A 303 -23.16 25.68 -22.04
C ASP A 303 -22.16 25.82 -23.18
N LYS A 304 -20.92 25.56 -22.91
CA LYS A 304 -19.89 24.92 -23.75
C LYS A 304 -18.49 25.38 -23.38
N LYS A 305 -17.66 24.39 -23.02
CA LYS A 305 -16.21 24.46 -22.75
C LYS A 305 -15.79 24.96 -21.37
N GLY A 306 -16.18 24.26 -20.35
CA GLY A 306 -15.38 24.17 -19.14
C GLY A 306 -14.23 23.18 -19.34
N THR A 307 -13.14 23.61 -19.95
CA THR A 307 -11.83 23.06 -19.61
C THR A 307 -11.62 23.45 -18.15
N LEU A 308 -12.02 22.57 -17.24
CA LEU A 308 -11.56 22.64 -15.85
C LEU A 308 -10.04 22.70 -15.92
N ASN A 309 -9.46 23.83 -15.55
CA ASN A 309 -8.05 23.91 -15.16
C ASN A 309 -7.93 22.99 -13.94
N LYS A 310 -7.59 21.71 -14.17
CA LYS A 310 -7.30 20.78 -13.08
C LYS A 310 -6.17 21.41 -12.27
N ALA A 311 -6.40 21.63 -10.98
CA ALA A 311 -5.33 22.02 -10.07
C ALA A 311 -4.13 21.09 -10.24
N PRO A 312 -2.89 21.56 -10.13
CA PRO A 312 -1.71 20.75 -10.34
C PRO A 312 -1.71 19.61 -9.31
N GLN A 313 -1.91 18.39 -9.79
CA GLN A 313 -1.93 17.19 -8.96
C GLN A 313 -0.51 16.85 -8.52
N LYS A 314 -0.31 16.58 -7.22
CA LYS A 314 0.98 16.19 -6.64
C LYS A 314 1.04 14.67 -6.49
N LYS A 315 1.98 14.03 -7.14
CA LYS A 315 2.20 12.57 -7.05
C LYS A 315 2.87 12.21 -5.72
N GLY A 316 2.44 11.08 -5.11
CA GLY A 316 2.91 10.61 -3.81
C GLY A 316 3.90 9.46 -3.88
N LEU A 317 4.85 9.45 -2.95
CA LEU A 317 5.72 8.34 -2.60
C LEU A 317 5.38 7.82 -1.21
N ARG A 318 5.79 6.60 -0.92
CA ARG A 318 5.76 6.01 0.42
C ARG A 318 7.14 5.49 0.80
N LEU A 319 7.65 5.87 1.97
CA LEU A 319 8.78 5.20 2.59
C LEU A 319 8.26 3.93 3.29
N VAL A 320 8.42 2.78 2.62
CA VAL A 320 7.91 1.50 3.13
C VAL A 320 8.74 1.03 4.30
N ALA A 321 10.05 0.97 4.13
CA ALA A 321 10.99 0.55 5.16
C ALA A 321 12.35 1.24 5.00
N SER A 322 13.12 1.28 6.07
CA SER A 322 14.53 1.67 6.00
C SER A 322 15.38 0.88 7.00
N ILE A 323 16.65 0.74 6.70
CA ILE A 323 17.65 0.07 7.54
C ILE A 323 18.78 1.05 7.78
N ASN A 324 19.15 1.25 9.05
CA ASN A 324 20.35 1.98 9.45
C ASN A 324 21.30 1.03 10.18
N ASN A 325 22.44 0.76 9.61
CA ASN A 325 23.46 -0.12 10.14
C ASN A 325 24.71 0.67 10.56
N GLY A 326 24.50 1.66 11.46
CA GLY A 326 25.58 2.39 12.10
C GLY A 326 25.86 3.82 11.61
N LEU A 327 25.01 4.39 10.75
CA LEU A 327 25.09 5.83 10.44
C LEU A 327 24.53 6.67 11.60
N THR A 328 25.06 7.87 11.78
CA THR A 328 24.43 8.87 12.65
C THR A 328 23.06 9.26 12.09
N PRO A 329 22.10 9.69 12.93
CA PRO A 329 20.77 10.12 12.47
C PRO A 329 20.83 11.16 11.35
N ASP A 330 21.71 12.16 11.46
CA ASP A 330 21.87 13.21 10.45
C ASP A 330 22.37 12.64 9.11
N LEU A 331 23.38 11.77 9.13
CA LEU A 331 23.92 11.19 7.90
C LEU A 331 22.91 10.22 7.25
N PHE A 332 22.18 9.47 8.07
CA PHE A 332 21.11 8.61 7.60
C PHE A 332 20.00 9.42 6.91
N PHE A 333 19.55 10.53 7.51
CA PHE A 333 18.58 11.41 6.91
C PHE A 333 19.10 12.10 5.63
N GLN A 334 20.35 12.55 5.62
CA GLN A 334 20.97 13.12 4.41
C GLN A 334 21.04 12.09 3.27
N GLY A 335 21.34 10.83 3.59
CA GLY A 335 21.27 9.71 2.64
C GLY A 335 19.87 9.55 2.04
N PHE A 336 18.84 9.60 2.87
CA PHE A 336 17.44 9.56 2.40
C PHE A 336 17.10 10.74 1.46
N LEU A 337 17.48 11.97 1.83
CA LEU A 337 17.26 13.14 0.98
C LEU A 337 17.99 13.03 -0.37
N GLU A 338 19.15 12.39 -0.42
CA GLU A 338 19.84 12.13 -1.70
C GLU A 338 19.09 11.10 -2.54
N CYS A 339 18.43 10.08 -1.94
CA CYS A 339 17.55 9.17 -2.65
C CYS A 339 16.40 9.94 -3.30
N MET A 340 15.76 10.85 -2.56
CA MET A 340 14.68 11.68 -3.07
C MET A 340 15.14 12.56 -4.25
N ARG A 341 16.35 13.15 -4.19
CA ARG A 341 16.93 13.90 -5.31
C ARG A 341 17.14 13.03 -6.55
N LYS A 342 17.60 11.78 -6.36
CA LYS A 342 17.80 10.86 -7.49
C LYS A 342 16.49 10.52 -8.16
N LEU A 343 15.41 10.29 -7.37
CA LEU A 343 14.07 10.05 -7.89
C LEU A 343 13.53 11.26 -8.68
N GLN A 344 13.69 12.47 -8.16
CA GLN A 344 13.28 13.69 -8.88
C GLN A 344 14.02 13.89 -10.22
N LYS A 345 15.31 13.53 -10.29
CA LYS A 345 16.09 13.61 -11.55
C LYS A 345 15.62 12.64 -12.63
N ARG A 346 14.86 11.61 -12.28
CA ARG A 346 14.22 10.70 -13.26
C ARG A 346 12.95 11.27 -13.88
N ASN A 347 12.67 12.57 -13.74
CA ASN A 347 11.44 13.23 -14.18
C ASN A 347 10.17 12.65 -13.52
N LEU A 348 10.33 11.99 -12.38
CA LEU A 348 9.22 11.55 -11.56
C LEU A 348 8.82 12.74 -10.67
N ASP A 349 7.75 13.45 -11.02
CA ASP A 349 7.29 14.66 -10.29
C ASP A 349 6.58 14.30 -8.98
N PHE A 350 7.32 13.60 -8.10
CA PHE A 350 6.85 13.29 -6.76
C PHE A 350 7.03 14.51 -5.85
N LYS A 351 5.97 14.92 -5.20
CA LYS A 351 5.95 16.07 -4.27
C LYS A 351 5.50 15.72 -2.87
N MET A 352 4.88 14.56 -2.70
CA MET A 352 4.35 14.12 -1.42
C MET A 352 5.03 12.82 -0.98
N LEU A 353 5.21 12.65 0.33
CA LEU A 353 5.83 11.47 0.94
C LEU A 353 5.02 11.01 2.15
N LEU A 354 4.57 9.77 2.10
CA LEU A 354 3.95 9.08 3.21
C LEU A 354 4.99 8.30 4.00
N VAL A 355 5.06 8.49 5.31
CA VAL A 355 6.01 7.80 6.20
C VAL A 355 5.29 7.19 7.39
N ASP A 356 5.46 5.87 7.58
CA ASP A 356 5.07 5.17 8.79
C ASP A 356 6.27 5.22 9.78
N ASN A 357 6.05 5.67 11.02
CA ASN A 357 7.12 5.76 12.03
C ASN A 357 7.48 4.41 12.67
N ILE A 358 7.83 3.41 11.85
CA ILE A 358 8.19 2.05 12.25
C ILE A 358 9.68 1.82 12.03
N GLY A 359 10.36 1.19 12.99
CA GLY A 359 11.78 0.87 12.89
C GLY A 359 12.63 2.11 12.63
N HIS A 360 13.57 2.02 11.71
CA HIS A 360 14.46 3.15 11.38
C HIS A 360 13.77 4.26 10.57
N ASN A 361 12.56 4.06 10.04
CA ASN A 361 11.76 5.15 9.47
C ASN A 361 11.46 6.24 10.52
N GLU A 362 11.43 5.89 11.81
CA GLU A 362 11.25 6.84 12.92
C GLU A 362 12.25 8.00 12.85
N THR A 363 13.52 7.72 12.54
CA THR A 363 14.54 8.77 12.40
C THR A 363 14.18 9.76 11.28
N ILE A 364 13.75 9.24 10.12
CA ILE A 364 13.35 10.08 8.99
C ILE A 364 12.08 10.86 9.34
N TYR A 365 11.10 10.18 9.95
CA TYR A 365 9.85 10.77 10.40
C TYR A 365 10.06 11.97 11.34
N GLN A 366 10.96 11.85 12.33
CA GLN A 366 11.27 12.90 13.29
C GLN A 366 12.04 14.08 12.69
N MET A 367 12.88 13.83 11.67
CA MET A 367 13.68 14.86 11.01
C MET A 367 12.95 15.58 9.88
N MET A 368 11.84 15.02 9.40
CA MET A 368 10.96 15.70 8.45
C MET A 368 10.17 16.80 9.17
N THR A 369 10.08 17.97 8.54
CA THR A 369 9.28 19.10 9.03
C THR A 369 8.05 19.28 8.14
N ASN A 370 7.00 19.92 8.66
CA ASN A 370 5.79 20.28 7.91
C ASN A 370 4.98 19.05 7.44
N SER A 371 4.54 18.23 8.40
CA SER A 371 3.52 17.22 8.11
C SER A 371 2.19 17.91 7.76
N VAL A 372 1.61 17.49 6.63
CA VAL A 372 0.31 17.98 6.16
C VAL A 372 -0.81 17.27 6.93
N GLU A 373 -0.66 15.99 7.16
CA GLU A 373 -1.65 15.14 7.81
C GLU A 373 -0.95 14.04 8.61
N THR A 374 -1.56 13.64 9.74
CA THR A 374 -1.07 12.53 10.56
C THR A 374 -2.23 11.65 11.01
N ASN A 375 -2.11 10.35 10.73
CA ASN A 375 -3.09 9.32 11.10
C ASN A 375 -2.43 8.25 11.96
N VAL A 376 -3.22 7.57 12.81
CA VAL A 376 -2.76 6.46 13.63
C VAL A 376 -3.20 5.14 13.03
N GLY A 377 -2.24 4.32 12.67
CA GLY A 377 -2.43 2.99 12.11
C GLY A 377 -2.01 1.89 13.09
N ALA A 378 -2.45 0.68 12.79
CA ALA A 378 -2.02 -0.52 13.50
C ALA A 378 -1.95 -1.73 12.55
N TYR A 379 -1.04 -2.65 12.87
CA TYR A 379 -1.03 -3.99 12.29
C TYR A 379 -1.72 -4.97 13.24
N TYR A 380 -2.50 -5.88 12.67
CA TYR A 380 -3.24 -6.91 13.39
C TYR A 380 -2.98 -8.27 12.77
N PHE A 381 -2.79 -9.29 13.63
CA PHE A 381 -2.88 -10.67 13.17
C PHE A 381 -4.33 -11.16 13.21
N ILE A 382 -4.70 -11.91 12.19
CA ILE A 382 -5.96 -12.63 12.08
C ILE A 382 -5.67 -14.14 12.20
N ASN A 383 -6.46 -14.85 12.98
CA ASN A 383 -6.31 -16.29 13.24
C ASN A 383 -4.99 -16.70 13.90
N TRP A 384 -4.25 -15.76 14.45
CA TRP A 384 -3.07 -16.02 15.24
C TRP A 384 -3.00 -15.09 16.43
N MET A 385 -2.99 -15.68 17.64
CA MET A 385 -2.71 -14.93 18.87
C MET A 385 -1.20 -14.86 19.03
N PHE A 386 -0.63 -13.72 18.72
CA PHE A 386 0.79 -13.47 18.93
C PHE A 386 1.02 -13.09 20.41
N PRO A 387 1.79 -13.87 21.18
CA PRO A 387 1.84 -13.71 22.64
C PRO A 387 2.80 -12.61 23.11
N HIS A 388 3.52 -11.96 22.19
CA HIS A 388 4.58 -11.03 22.52
C HIS A 388 4.19 -9.59 22.21
N LYS A 389 4.66 -8.66 23.04
CA LYS A 389 4.67 -7.24 22.68
C LYS A 389 5.83 -6.97 21.74
N VAL A 390 5.56 -6.25 20.68
CA VAL A 390 6.55 -5.82 19.68
C VAL A 390 6.80 -4.33 19.86
N ALA A 391 8.05 -3.98 20.06
CA ALA A 391 8.46 -2.57 20.12
C ALA A 391 8.53 -2.01 18.68
N ARG A 392 7.89 -0.87 18.46
CA ARG A 392 7.79 -0.23 17.15
C ARG A 392 9.17 0.07 16.55
N GLU A 393 10.07 0.60 17.35
CA GLU A 393 11.46 0.95 16.99
C GLU A 393 12.33 -0.28 16.70
N LYS A 394 11.94 -1.46 17.21
CA LYS A 394 12.59 -2.76 16.98
C LYS A 394 11.89 -3.62 15.94
N THR A 395 11.12 -2.99 15.07
CA THR A 395 10.31 -3.68 14.05
C THR A 395 10.75 -3.27 12.66
N PHE A 396 10.85 -4.25 11.76
CA PHE A 396 11.05 -4.04 10.32
C PHE A 396 9.87 -4.60 9.55
N ILE A 397 9.23 -3.78 8.71
CA ILE A 397 8.09 -4.19 7.89
C ILE A 397 8.33 -3.74 6.45
N LEU A 398 8.50 -4.71 5.55
CA LEU A 398 8.63 -4.54 4.11
C LEU A 398 7.56 -5.37 3.40
N ILE A 399 6.41 -4.75 3.09
CA ILE A 399 5.21 -5.38 2.50
C ILE A 399 4.57 -4.53 1.41
#